data_47dd0a666e15a4dcade971268b9d2afe
#
_entry.id   47dd0a666e15a4dcade971268b9d2afe
#
_cell.length_a   1.000
_cell.length_b   1.000
_cell.length_c   1.000
_cell.angle_alpha   90.00
_cell.angle_beta   90.00
_cell.angle_gamma   90.00
#
_symmetry.space_group_name_H-M   'P 1'
#
loop_
_entity.id
_entity.type
_entity.pdbx_description
1 polymer ?
#
loop_
_entity_poly.entity_id
_entity_poly.type
_entity_poly.pdbx_seq_one_letter_code
_entity_poly.pdbx_strand_id
1 'polypeptide(L)'
;MYETNKRDYTLGEWLDIWLEEIAPTKRKPNTISIYRDARRRLLTHHPEAAGNAVMVDVSEKPVTAREATAHGIITMNADAFAAVESGTVKKGDVLGVARVAGIMATKRTSELIPLCHPLPLTKVQIEFDLLPERRAVEARCTVKTSGVTGVEMEALTGVSTALLTIYDMCKAVDKGMELGEIHLVEKTGGKSGHYIRAEGGYV
;
A
#
# COMPACT_ATOMS: atom_id res chain seq x y z
N MET A 1 -36.17 1.46 -14.68
CA MET A 1 -35.14 2.48 -14.95
C MET A 1 -34.98 3.26 -13.67
N TYR A 2 -33.96 2.92 -12.83
CA TYR A 2 -33.69 3.64 -11.59
C TYR A 2 -32.87 4.87 -11.95
N GLU A 3 -33.48 6.05 -11.87
CA GLU A 3 -32.72 7.30 -11.90
C GLU A 3 -31.85 7.34 -10.63
N THR A 4 -30.58 7.09 -10.79
CA THR A 4 -29.58 7.35 -9.75
C THR A 4 -29.41 8.86 -9.62
N ASN A 5 -30.21 9.45 -8.75
CA ASN A 5 -29.91 10.77 -8.22
C ASN A 5 -28.56 10.64 -7.49
N LYS A 6 -27.49 11.21 -8.06
CA LYS A 6 -26.16 11.23 -7.47
C LYS A 6 -26.17 12.11 -6.22
N ARG A 7 -26.65 11.57 -5.10
CA ARG A 7 -26.35 12.09 -3.78
C ARG A 7 -25.06 11.39 -3.32
N ASP A 8 -24.07 12.14 -2.96
CA ASP A 8 -22.88 11.65 -2.26
C ASP A 8 -23.29 11.22 -0.86
N TYR A 9 -23.64 9.94 -0.71
CA TYR A 9 -23.94 9.36 0.61
C TYR A 9 -22.63 9.05 1.34
N THR A 10 -22.57 9.36 2.61
CA THR A 10 -21.56 8.82 3.51
C THR A 10 -21.72 7.30 3.60
N LEU A 11 -20.66 6.58 3.99
CA LEU A 11 -20.76 5.13 4.21
C LEU A 11 -21.84 4.78 5.23
N GLY A 12 -21.99 5.61 6.27
CA GLY A 12 -23.03 5.45 7.31
C GLY A 12 -24.43 5.56 6.73
N GLU A 13 -24.73 6.62 5.98
CA GLU A 13 -26.03 6.83 5.33
C GLU A 13 -26.34 5.73 4.31
N TRP A 14 -25.33 5.29 3.53
CA TRP A 14 -25.53 4.20 2.59
C TRP A 14 -25.85 2.87 3.31
N LEU A 15 -25.16 2.57 4.42
CA LEU A 15 -25.44 1.39 5.22
C LEU A 15 -26.84 1.44 5.85
N ASP A 16 -27.33 2.62 6.25
CA ASP A 16 -28.68 2.79 6.76
C ASP A 16 -29.73 2.48 5.69
N ILE A 17 -29.62 3.10 4.52
CA ILE A 17 -30.50 2.84 3.38
C ILE A 17 -30.48 1.36 3.02
N TRP A 18 -29.29 0.74 2.97
CA TRP A 18 -29.17 -0.67 2.65
C TRP A 18 -29.84 -1.56 3.69
N LEU A 19 -29.69 -1.28 4.98
CA LEU A 19 -30.26 -2.04 6.07
C LEU A 19 -31.78 -1.89 6.19
N GLU A 20 -32.33 -0.73 5.87
CA GLU A 20 -33.73 -0.40 6.03
C GLU A 20 -34.56 -0.73 4.78
N GLU A 21 -34.02 -0.49 3.59
CA GLU A 21 -34.76 -0.61 2.32
C GLU A 21 -34.40 -1.87 1.53
N ILE A 22 -33.12 -2.24 1.46
CA ILE A 22 -32.62 -3.30 0.57
C ILE A 22 -32.50 -4.64 1.27
N ALA A 23 -31.90 -4.67 2.45
CA ALA A 23 -31.63 -5.92 3.16
C ALA A 23 -32.92 -6.68 3.56
N PRO A 24 -34.00 -6.05 4.01
CA PRO A 24 -35.25 -6.75 4.33
C PRO A 24 -35.85 -7.52 3.17
N THR A 25 -35.65 -7.04 1.94
CA THR A 25 -36.17 -7.69 0.72
C THR A 25 -35.35 -8.90 0.28
N LYS A 26 -34.11 -9.03 0.75
CA LYS A 26 -33.13 -10.02 0.26
C LYS A 26 -32.56 -10.95 1.33
N ARG A 27 -32.78 -10.68 2.62
CA ARG A 27 -32.14 -11.40 3.73
C ARG A 27 -33.15 -11.76 4.83
N LYS A 28 -32.83 -12.84 5.58
CA LYS A 28 -33.62 -13.27 6.73
C LYS A 28 -33.47 -12.27 7.91
N PRO A 29 -34.47 -12.11 8.78
CA PRO A 29 -34.43 -11.17 9.91
C PRO A 29 -33.18 -11.30 10.80
N ASN A 30 -32.75 -12.52 11.12
CA ASN A 30 -31.57 -12.76 11.95
C ASN A 30 -30.29 -12.27 11.28
N THR A 31 -30.17 -12.38 9.95
CA THR A 31 -29.03 -11.88 9.19
C THR A 31 -28.99 -10.35 9.22
N ILE A 32 -30.15 -9.71 9.17
CA ILE A 32 -30.27 -8.24 9.25
C ILE A 32 -29.83 -7.75 10.63
N SER A 33 -30.19 -8.47 11.70
CA SER A 33 -29.73 -8.14 13.06
C SER A 33 -28.21 -8.16 13.18
N ILE A 34 -27.56 -9.19 12.63
CA ILE A 34 -26.10 -9.29 12.61
C ILE A 34 -25.47 -8.10 11.88
N TYR A 35 -26.04 -7.70 10.76
CA TYR A 35 -25.52 -6.54 9.99
C TYR A 35 -25.73 -5.21 10.73
N ARG A 36 -26.86 -5.04 11.46
CA ARG A 36 -27.07 -3.85 12.31
C ARG A 36 -26.05 -3.78 13.45
N ASP A 37 -25.72 -4.91 14.06
CA ASP A 37 -24.69 -4.95 15.10
C ASP A 37 -23.29 -4.67 14.55
N ALA A 38 -22.96 -5.22 13.39
CA ALA A 38 -21.71 -4.94 12.69
C ALA A 38 -21.58 -3.45 12.32
N ARG A 39 -22.68 -2.83 11.79
CA ARG A 39 -22.72 -1.39 11.52
C ARG A 39 -22.51 -0.57 12.80
N ARG A 40 -23.21 -0.91 13.90
CA ARG A 40 -23.05 -0.21 15.17
C ARG A 40 -21.61 -0.26 15.65
N ARG A 41 -20.97 -1.42 15.64
CA ARG A 41 -19.56 -1.59 16.02
C ARG A 41 -18.64 -0.77 15.13
N LEU A 42 -18.84 -0.82 13.81
CA LEU A 42 -18.07 -0.04 12.86
C LEU A 42 -18.12 1.46 13.19
N LEU A 43 -19.33 2.04 13.32
CA LEU A 43 -19.49 3.48 13.57
C LEU A 43 -19.08 3.90 14.99
N THR A 44 -19.10 2.98 15.97
CA THR A 44 -18.62 3.27 17.34
C THR A 44 -17.11 3.30 17.43
N HIS A 45 -16.43 2.38 16.73
CA HIS A 45 -14.97 2.28 16.76
C HIS A 45 -14.28 3.13 15.66
N HIS A 46 -15.04 3.49 14.64
CA HIS A 46 -14.60 4.27 13.49
C HIS A 46 -15.64 5.35 13.15
N PRO A 47 -15.80 6.37 14.02
CA PRO A 47 -16.77 7.44 13.78
C PRO A 47 -16.54 8.19 12.47
N GLU A 48 -15.30 8.20 11.98
CA GLU A 48 -14.93 8.70 10.66
C GLU A 48 -15.60 7.95 9.50
N ALA A 49 -15.96 6.68 9.68
CA ALA A 49 -16.68 5.90 8.66
C ALA A 49 -18.15 6.34 8.48
N ALA A 50 -18.67 7.11 9.40
CA ALA A 50 -20.01 7.71 9.31
C ALA A 50 -20.02 8.97 8.45
N GLY A 51 -18.85 9.53 8.14
CA GLY A 51 -18.65 10.77 7.38
C GLY A 51 -17.97 10.57 6.04
N ASN A 52 -17.69 11.67 5.37
CA ASN A 52 -16.84 11.71 4.19
C ASN A 52 -15.39 11.35 4.55
N ALA A 53 -14.62 10.86 3.55
CA ALA A 53 -13.20 10.61 3.74
C ALA A 53 -12.48 11.93 4.11
N VAL A 54 -11.73 11.92 5.22
CA VAL A 54 -11.03 13.10 5.74
C VAL A 54 -9.58 12.73 6.01
N MET A 55 -8.66 13.60 5.63
CA MET A 55 -7.26 13.47 6.02
C MET A 55 -7.13 13.76 7.52
N VAL A 56 -6.47 12.87 8.26
CA VAL A 56 -6.34 12.98 9.73
C VAL A 56 -5.54 14.21 10.09
N ASP A 57 -6.05 15.03 11.04
CA ASP A 57 -5.32 16.16 11.59
C ASP A 57 -4.14 15.65 12.45
N VAL A 58 -2.96 16.16 12.14
CA VAL A 58 -1.71 15.80 12.83
C VAL A 58 -1.03 17.01 13.47
N SER A 59 -1.69 18.17 13.51
CA SER A 59 -1.11 19.46 13.94
C SER A 59 -0.59 19.42 15.38
N GLU A 60 -1.24 18.68 16.27
CA GLU A 60 -0.85 18.57 17.69
C GLU A 60 0.17 17.45 17.97
N LYS A 61 0.54 16.66 16.93
CA LYS A 61 1.51 15.57 17.14
C LYS A 61 2.93 16.11 17.20
N PRO A 62 3.74 15.62 18.15
CA PRO A 62 5.14 16.01 18.22
C PRO A 62 5.91 15.52 16.99
N VAL A 63 6.83 16.34 16.53
CA VAL A 63 7.82 15.94 15.53
C VAL A 63 8.77 14.93 16.12
N THR A 64 8.85 13.75 15.53
CA THR A 64 9.74 12.66 15.96
C THR A 64 10.45 12.04 14.77
N ALA A 65 11.62 11.42 15.01
CA ALA A 65 12.28 10.59 14.02
C ALA A 65 11.42 9.36 13.74
N ARG A 66 11.23 9.05 12.45
CA ARG A 66 10.44 7.91 11.99
C ARG A 66 11.15 7.21 10.86
N GLU A 67 11.04 5.90 10.86
CA GLU A 67 11.60 5.04 9.84
C GLU A 67 10.60 3.95 9.50
N ALA A 68 10.54 3.56 8.25
CA ALA A 68 9.75 2.41 7.79
C ALA A 68 10.51 1.67 6.69
N THR A 69 10.42 0.34 6.71
CA THR A 69 10.94 -0.55 5.69
C THR A 69 9.81 -1.40 5.12
N ALA A 70 9.63 -1.34 3.81
CA ALA A 70 8.72 -2.20 3.07
C ALA A 70 9.52 -3.18 2.20
N HIS A 71 8.89 -4.28 1.87
CA HIS A 71 9.41 -5.38 1.08
C HIS A 71 8.44 -5.73 -0.04
N GLY A 72 8.95 -6.30 -1.13
CA GLY A 72 8.14 -6.89 -2.19
C GLY A 72 9.02 -7.70 -3.14
N ILE A 73 8.40 -8.56 -3.94
CA ILE A 73 9.08 -9.48 -4.86
C ILE A 73 8.44 -9.38 -6.25
N ILE A 74 9.28 -9.54 -7.28
CA ILE A 74 8.83 -9.81 -8.63
C ILE A 74 9.41 -11.13 -9.10
N THR A 75 8.56 -12.08 -9.48
CA THR A 75 8.94 -13.37 -10.06
C THR A 75 8.89 -13.31 -11.59
N MET A 76 9.75 -14.08 -12.24
CA MET A 76 9.88 -14.03 -13.70
C MET A 76 10.32 -15.40 -14.27
N ASN A 77 10.24 -15.55 -15.58
CA ASN A 77 10.77 -16.75 -16.24
C ASN A 77 12.32 -16.78 -16.23
N ALA A 78 12.90 -17.92 -16.60
CA ALA A 78 14.35 -18.12 -16.55
C ALA A 78 15.12 -17.13 -17.45
N ASP A 79 14.59 -16.83 -18.63
CA ASP A 79 15.26 -15.94 -19.59
C ASP A 79 15.29 -14.49 -19.09
N ALA A 80 14.19 -14.01 -18.52
CA ALA A 80 14.12 -12.67 -17.95
C ALA A 80 15.04 -12.55 -16.72
N PHE A 81 15.04 -13.57 -15.84
CA PHE A 81 15.91 -13.58 -14.67
C PHE A 81 17.40 -13.56 -15.07
N ALA A 82 17.80 -14.44 -15.99
CA ALA A 82 19.17 -14.47 -16.48
C ALA A 82 19.60 -13.14 -17.13
N ALA A 83 18.69 -12.48 -17.86
CA ALA A 83 18.97 -11.18 -18.47
C ALA A 83 19.11 -10.06 -17.42
N VAL A 84 18.34 -10.08 -16.32
CA VAL A 84 18.49 -9.14 -15.21
C VAL A 84 19.80 -9.38 -14.48
N GLU A 85 20.09 -10.65 -14.14
CA GLU A 85 21.30 -11.05 -13.42
C GLU A 85 22.57 -10.69 -14.19
N SER A 86 22.60 -10.94 -15.50
CA SER A 86 23.75 -10.63 -16.37
C SER A 86 23.81 -9.17 -16.84
N GLY A 87 22.79 -8.37 -16.57
CA GLY A 87 22.72 -6.98 -17.02
C GLY A 87 22.55 -6.83 -18.55
N THR A 88 22.02 -7.84 -19.23
CA THR A 88 21.90 -7.87 -20.70
C THR A 88 20.52 -7.47 -21.22
N VAL A 89 19.63 -6.97 -20.34
CA VAL A 89 18.32 -6.46 -20.75
C VAL A 89 18.46 -5.32 -21.74
N LYS A 90 17.76 -5.40 -22.87
CA LYS A 90 17.87 -4.46 -23.99
C LYS A 90 17.64 -2.98 -23.60
N LYS A 91 16.85 -2.73 -22.56
CA LYS A 91 16.58 -1.37 -22.03
C LYS A 91 17.69 -0.83 -21.11
N GLY A 92 18.74 -1.61 -20.82
CA GLY A 92 19.87 -1.20 -19.99
C GLY A 92 19.77 -1.67 -18.53
N ASP A 93 20.35 -0.90 -17.60
CA ASP A 93 20.43 -1.23 -16.17
C ASP A 93 19.06 -1.22 -15.49
N VAL A 94 18.47 -2.42 -15.37
CA VAL A 94 17.13 -2.62 -14.81
C VAL A 94 17.07 -2.17 -13.36
N LEU A 95 18.01 -2.64 -12.54
CA LEU A 95 17.97 -2.39 -11.09
C LEU A 95 18.34 -0.94 -10.76
N GLY A 96 19.26 -0.34 -11.49
CA GLY A 96 19.59 1.07 -11.34
C GLY A 96 18.42 1.98 -11.68
N VAL A 97 17.73 1.74 -12.79
CA VAL A 97 16.53 2.51 -13.19
C VAL A 97 15.39 2.29 -12.20
N ALA A 98 15.15 1.05 -11.78
CA ALA A 98 14.12 0.72 -10.78
C ALA A 98 14.39 1.41 -9.43
N ARG A 99 15.66 1.47 -8.99
CA ARG A 99 16.07 2.19 -7.78
C ARG A 99 15.71 3.67 -7.85
N VAL A 100 16.09 4.32 -8.93
CA VAL A 100 15.80 5.75 -9.13
C VAL A 100 14.29 6.00 -9.19
N ALA A 101 13.54 5.17 -9.92
CA ALA A 101 12.09 5.29 -10.04
C ALA A 101 11.40 5.13 -8.67
N GLY A 102 11.79 4.14 -7.88
CA GLY A 102 11.26 3.93 -6.53
C GLY A 102 11.58 5.11 -5.61
N ILE A 103 12.82 5.63 -5.61
CA ILE A 103 13.18 6.83 -4.83
C ILE A 103 12.36 8.05 -5.26
N MET A 104 12.11 8.22 -6.54
CA MET A 104 11.29 9.32 -7.05
C MET A 104 9.83 9.17 -6.61
N ALA A 105 9.31 7.95 -6.59
CA ALA A 105 7.93 7.68 -6.20
C ALA A 105 7.67 7.95 -4.71
N THR A 106 8.61 7.63 -3.81
CA THR A 106 8.47 7.96 -2.38
C THR A 106 8.23 9.45 -2.15
N LYS A 107 8.85 10.31 -2.96
CA LYS A 107 8.71 11.77 -2.85
C LYS A 107 7.37 12.31 -3.37
N ARG A 108 6.59 11.45 -4.03
CA ARG A 108 5.28 11.78 -4.63
C ARG A 108 4.13 10.98 -4.03
N THR A 109 4.34 10.34 -2.89
CA THR A 109 3.32 9.48 -2.25
C THR A 109 2.03 10.26 -2.01
N SER A 110 2.10 11.49 -1.51
CA SER A 110 0.92 12.33 -1.27
C SER A 110 0.17 12.78 -2.55
N GLU A 111 0.84 12.73 -3.71
CA GLU A 111 0.19 12.97 -5.01
C GLU A 111 -0.55 11.74 -5.53
N LEU A 112 -0.16 10.52 -5.08
CA LEU A 112 -0.73 9.25 -5.50
C LEU A 112 -1.81 8.75 -4.54
N ILE A 113 -1.63 8.97 -3.24
CA ILE A 113 -2.51 8.48 -2.18
C ILE A 113 -3.25 9.67 -1.55
N PRO A 114 -4.56 9.81 -1.81
CA PRO A 114 -5.29 11.07 -1.57
C PRO A 114 -5.23 11.62 -0.14
N LEU A 115 -5.17 10.73 0.87
CA LEU A 115 -5.21 11.13 2.29
C LEU A 115 -3.83 11.08 2.97
N CYS A 116 -2.75 10.91 2.19
CA CYS A 116 -1.39 10.97 2.71
C CYS A 116 -0.93 12.43 2.85
N HIS A 117 -0.26 12.71 3.97
CA HIS A 117 0.38 14.01 4.18
C HIS A 117 1.67 14.13 3.35
N PRO A 118 1.98 15.30 2.79
CA PRO A 118 3.29 15.56 2.21
C PRO A 118 4.35 15.59 3.33
N LEU A 119 5.40 14.77 3.20
CA LEU A 119 6.41 14.62 4.25
C LEU A 119 7.80 15.01 3.74
N PRO A 120 8.61 15.72 4.57
CA PRO A 120 10.00 16.02 4.28
C PRO A 120 10.84 14.77 4.53
N LEU A 121 11.13 13.98 3.49
CA LEU A 121 11.95 12.77 3.61
C LEU A 121 13.42 13.12 3.81
N THR A 122 14.06 12.52 4.81
CA THR A 122 15.48 12.74 5.12
C THR A 122 16.39 11.67 4.51
N LYS A 123 15.85 10.45 4.29
CA LYS A 123 16.56 9.36 3.63
C LYS A 123 15.58 8.47 2.88
N VAL A 124 15.97 8.01 1.70
CA VAL A 124 15.34 6.91 0.96
C VAL A 124 16.43 5.99 0.47
N GLN A 125 16.31 4.69 0.74
CA GLN A 125 17.23 3.66 0.30
C GLN A 125 16.43 2.51 -0.30
N ILE A 126 16.80 2.08 -1.50
CA ILE A 126 16.22 0.89 -2.15
C ILE A 126 17.35 -0.08 -2.44
N GLU A 127 17.17 -1.30 -1.97
CA GLU A 127 18.08 -2.41 -2.14
C GLU A 127 17.37 -3.53 -2.89
N PHE A 128 18.15 -4.30 -3.64
CA PHE A 128 17.66 -5.44 -4.40
C PHE A 128 18.51 -6.65 -4.08
N ASP A 129 17.84 -7.80 -3.89
CA ASP A 129 18.47 -9.10 -3.77
C ASP A 129 17.94 -10.01 -4.89
N LEU A 130 18.86 -10.69 -5.59
CA LEU A 130 18.51 -11.70 -6.58
C LEU A 130 18.26 -13.02 -5.86
N LEU A 131 17.12 -13.65 -6.14
CA LEU A 131 16.70 -14.93 -5.58
C LEU A 131 16.66 -16.00 -6.67
N PRO A 132 17.80 -16.65 -7.01
CA PRO A 132 17.90 -17.58 -8.15
C PRO A 132 16.93 -18.75 -8.05
N GLU A 133 16.77 -19.32 -6.86
CA GLU A 133 15.88 -20.47 -6.61
C GLU A 133 14.40 -20.17 -6.90
N ARG A 134 14.02 -18.91 -6.76
CA ARG A 134 12.67 -18.42 -7.03
C ARG A 134 12.55 -17.74 -8.39
N ARG A 135 13.66 -17.53 -9.09
CA ARG A 135 13.76 -16.67 -10.29
C ARG A 135 13.08 -15.33 -10.05
N ALA A 136 13.48 -14.66 -8.97
CA ALA A 136 12.83 -13.46 -8.49
C ALA A 136 13.85 -12.39 -8.11
N VAL A 137 13.38 -11.14 -8.12
CA VAL A 137 14.09 -10.01 -7.54
C VAL A 137 13.29 -9.54 -6.33
N GLU A 138 13.92 -9.54 -5.17
CA GLU A 138 13.41 -8.90 -3.95
C GLU A 138 13.79 -7.43 -3.98
N ALA A 139 12.86 -6.57 -3.59
CA ALA A 139 13.09 -5.15 -3.37
C ALA A 139 12.76 -4.77 -1.93
N ARG A 140 13.65 -4.02 -1.28
CA ARG A 140 13.43 -3.43 0.04
C ARG A 140 13.57 -1.92 -0.05
N CYS A 141 12.59 -1.19 0.48
CA CYS A 141 12.63 0.27 0.54
C CYS A 141 12.58 0.74 1.99
N THR A 142 13.65 1.40 2.43
CA THR A 142 13.73 2.04 3.74
C THR A 142 13.64 3.54 3.59
N VAL A 143 12.69 4.16 4.31
CA VAL A 143 12.44 5.60 4.29
C VAL A 143 12.53 6.17 5.69
N LYS A 144 13.15 7.36 5.82
CA LYS A 144 13.24 8.12 7.09
C LYS A 144 12.69 9.53 6.92
N THR A 145 12.08 10.01 7.99
CA THR A 145 11.68 11.42 8.15
C THR A 145 11.84 11.88 9.60
N SER A 146 11.87 13.18 9.78
CA SER A 146 11.57 13.83 11.06
C SER A 146 10.24 14.56 10.88
N GLY A 147 9.14 13.98 11.42
CA GLY A 147 7.81 14.45 11.09
C GLY A 147 6.73 14.02 12.09
N VAL A 148 5.52 14.47 11.83
CA VAL A 148 4.34 14.26 12.68
C VAL A 148 3.59 12.96 12.37
N THR A 149 3.86 12.31 11.22
CA THR A 149 3.27 11.02 10.83
C THR A 149 4.33 10.07 10.29
N GLY A 150 4.02 8.79 10.19
CA GLY A 150 4.92 7.74 9.72
C GLY A 150 5.15 7.78 8.21
N VAL A 151 6.13 7.01 7.73
CA VAL A 151 6.56 6.91 6.33
C VAL A 151 6.30 5.53 5.73
N GLU A 152 5.33 4.82 6.29
CA GLU A 152 4.95 3.48 5.84
C GLU A 152 4.48 3.51 4.38
N MET A 153 3.68 4.51 4.01
CA MET A 153 3.14 4.65 2.65
C MET A 153 4.24 5.00 1.65
N GLU A 154 5.19 5.83 2.04
CA GLU A 154 6.35 6.16 1.22
C GLU A 154 7.18 4.91 0.92
N ALA A 155 7.45 4.07 1.94
CA ALA A 155 8.19 2.83 1.77
C ALA A 155 7.45 1.84 0.83
N LEU A 156 6.13 1.65 1.03
CA LEU A 156 5.30 0.81 0.18
C LEU A 156 5.22 1.32 -1.27
N THR A 157 5.07 2.63 -1.46
CA THR A 157 5.06 3.26 -2.79
C THR A 157 6.39 3.06 -3.49
N GLY A 158 7.50 3.20 -2.76
CA GLY A 158 8.85 3.00 -3.29
C GLY A 158 9.08 1.58 -3.80
N VAL A 159 8.75 0.56 -3.01
CA VAL A 159 8.84 -0.85 -3.40
C VAL A 159 7.96 -1.13 -4.61
N SER A 160 6.68 -0.75 -4.55
CA SER A 160 5.72 -1.02 -5.63
C SER A 160 6.18 -0.43 -6.96
N THR A 161 6.68 0.81 -6.95
CA THR A 161 7.17 1.47 -8.17
C THR A 161 8.47 0.86 -8.68
N ALA A 162 9.36 0.44 -7.78
CA ALA A 162 10.59 -0.26 -8.18
C ALA A 162 10.26 -1.58 -8.90
N LEU A 163 9.37 -2.40 -8.35
CA LEU A 163 8.93 -3.66 -8.96
C LEU A 163 8.21 -3.44 -10.29
N LEU A 164 7.33 -2.43 -10.39
CA LEU A 164 6.67 -2.05 -11.64
C LEU A 164 7.68 -1.60 -12.71
N THR A 165 8.76 -0.96 -12.30
CA THR A 165 9.83 -0.54 -13.22
C THR A 165 10.61 -1.74 -13.76
N ILE A 166 10.92 -2.73 -12.91
CA ILE A 166 11.51 -4.00 -13.34
C ILE A 166 10.59 -4.66 -14.37
N TYR A 167 9.28 -4.74 -14.08
CA TYR A 167 8.30 -5.27 -15.02
C TYR A 167 8.33 -4.55 -16.36
N ASP A 168 8.26 -3.23 -16.36
CA ASP A 168 8.30 -2.45 -17.63
C ASP A 168 9.56 -2.72 -18.44
N MET A 169 10.70 -2.81 -17.78
CA MET A 169 11.97 -3.02 -18.46
C MET A 169 12.12 -4.43 -19.03
N CYS A 170 11.53 -5.44 -18.39
CA CYS A 170 11.66 -6.84 -18.75
C CYS A 170 10.47 -7.41 -19.54
N LYS A 171 9.34 -6.72 -19.65
CA LYS A 171 8.10 -7.22 -20.27
C LYS A 171 8.21 -7.65 -21.75
N ALA A 172 9.28 -7.24 -22.45
CA ALA A 172 9.55 -7.71 -23.80
C ALA A 172 10.02 -9.18 -23.81
N VAL A 173 10.63 -9.64 -22.70
CA VAL A 173 11.13 -11.02 -22.52
C VAL A 173 10.07 -11.86 -21.82
N ASP A 174 9.44 -11.31 -20.77
CA ASP A 174 8.41 -12.02 -20.00
C ASP A 174 7.23 -11.07 -19.66
N LYS A 175 6.05 -11.39 -20.16
CA LYS A 175 4.80 -10.69 -19.79
C LYS A 175 4.08 -11.34 -18.61
N GLY A 176 4.49 -12.54 -18.22
CA GLY A 176 3.90 -13.32 -17.15
C GLY A 176 4.51 -13.03 -15.77
N MET A 177 5.35 -12.01 -15.64
CA MET A 177 5.94 -11.63 -14.35
C MET A 177 4.85 -11.25 -13.35
N GLU A 178 5.03 -11.68 -12.10
CA GLU A 178 4.10 -11.41 -10.99
C GLU A 178 4.78 -10.57 -9.92
N LEU A 179 4.12 -9.47 -9.53
CA LEU A 179 4.49 -8.66 -8.39
C LEU A 179 3.71 -9.17 -7.17
N GLY A 180 4.41 -9.50 -6.10
CA GLY A 180 3.80 -10.08 -4.91
C GLY A 180 4.52 -9.75 -3.62
N GLU A 181 3.99 -10.26 -2.53
CA GLU A 181 4.56 -10.15 -1.18
C GLU A 181 4.85 -8.70 -0.75
N ILE A 182 4.11 -7.72 -1.29
CA ILE A 182 4.30 -6.31 -0.95
C ILE A 182 3.69 -6.02 0.42
N HIS A 183 4.54 -5.69 1.39
CA HIS A 183 4.10 -5.40 2.74
C HIS A 183 5.11 -4.56 3.54
N LEU A 184 4.64 -4.00 4.66
CA LEU A 184 5.48 -3.36 5.65
C LEU A 184 6.22 -4.43 6.46
N VAL A 185 7.54 -4.32 6.55
CA VAL A 185 8.39 -5.22 7.34
C VAL A 185 8.54 -4.68 8.75
N GLU A 186 8.92 -3.42 8.86
CA GLU A 186 9.26 -2.78 10.11
C GLU A 186 8.92 -1.29 10.06
N LYS A 187 8.55 -0.74 11.20
CA LYS A 187 8.52 0.71 11.39
C LYS A 187 8.90 1.10 12.80
N THR A 188 9.51 2.26 12.95
CA THR A 188 9.86 2.83 14.25
C THR A 188 9.40 4.28 14.38
N GLY A 189 9.22 4.72 15.62
CA GLY A 189 8.84 6.08 15.98
C GLY A 189 7.34 6.34 16.05
N GLY A 190 6.99 7.50 16.60
CA GLY A 190 5.62 7.93 16.83
C GLY A 190 4.93 7.21 18.02
N LYS A 191 3.63 7.49 18.21
CA LYS A 191 2.83 6.98 19.33
C LYS A 191 2.69 5.46 19.36
N SER A 192 2.67 4.81 18.22
CA SER A 192 2.54 3.34 18.09
C SER A 192 3.86 2.58 18.29
N GLY A 193 4.96 3.28 18.53
CA GLY A 193 6.25 2.66 18.85
C GLY A 193 6.85 1.85 17.70
N HIS A 194 7.47 0.73 18.07
CA HIS A 194 8.14 -0.18 17.15
C HIS A 194 7.20 -1.29 16.72
N TYR A 195 7.09 -1.50 15.42
CA TYR A 195 6.36 -2.61 14.80
C TYR A 195 7.32 -3.42 13.96
N ILE A 196 7.31 -4.73 14.14
CA ILE A 196 7.98 -5.71 13.28
C ILE A 196 6.92 -6.71 12.84
N ARG A 197 6.87 -7.01 11.55
CA ARG A 197 6.01 -8.04 11.00
C ARG A 197 6.48 -9.41 11.50
N ALA A 198 5.60 -10.19 12.10
CA ALA A 198 5.89 -11.57 12.46
C ALA A 198 6.08 -12.41 11.18
N GLU A 199 7.11 -13.23 11.13
CA GLU A 199 7.29 -14.21 10.06
C GLU A 199 6.14 -15.21 10.10
N GLY A 200 5.46 -15.41 8.96
CA GLY A 200 4.38 -16.41 8.84
C GLY A 200 2.95 -15.90 9.03
N GLY A 201 2.70 -14.61 9.03
CA GLY A 201 1.38 -14.02 9.24
C GLY A 201 0.47 -14.03 8.00
N TYR A 202 0.00 -15.21 7.56
CA TYR A 202 -1.31 -15.39 6.93
C TYR A 202 -2.15 -16.28 7.87
N VAL A 203 -3.04 -15.67 8.62
CA VAL A 203 -4.17 -16.34 9.29
C VAL A 203 -5.43 -15.98 8.55
#